data_052f9342b13bfc4931e151c85f13be45
#
_entry.id   052f9342b13bfc4931e151c85f13be45
#
_cell.length_a   1.000
_cell.length_b   1.000
_cell.length_c   1.000
_cell.angle_alpha   90.00
_cell.angle_beta   90.00
_cell.angle_gamma   90.00
#
_symmetry.space_group_name_H-M   'P 1'
#
loop_
_entity.id
_entity.type
_entity.pdbx_description
1 polymer ?
#
loop_
_entity_poly.entity_id
_entity_poly.type
_entity_poly.pdbx_seq_one_letter_code
_entity_poly.pdbx_strand_id
1 'polypeptide(L)'
;MMRLFDYHRSSAAYRVRIALNLKGIAYESIPVNLLEGEQKEEEYRSRNPQGLVPMLEVDGRRLTQSLAIIDYLESVAPEPPLLPRDPADRAQVLALALTVTCDIHPLNNLRVLKYLSGPLELDQAAPSIAARN
;
A
#
# COMPACT_ATOMS: atom_id res chain seq x y z
N MET A 1 -2.13 12.37 -16.26
CA MET A 1 -1.43 11.06 -16.25
C MET A 1 -1.22 10.64 -14.81
N MET A 2 -1.50 9.38 -14.47
CA MET A 2 -1.29 8.84 -13.11
C MET A 2 0.16 8.37 -12.94
N ARG A 3 0.78 8.68 -11.80
CA ARG A 3 2.11 8.19 -11.41
C ARG A 3 2.00 7.45 -10.09
N LEU A 4 2.38 6.17 -10.06
CA LEU A 4 2.39 5.34 -8.87
C LEU A 4 3.82 5.23 -8.31
N PHE A 5 4.06 5.81 -7.17
CA PHE A 5 5.28 5.61 -6.39
C PHE A 5 5.19 4.26 -5.68
N ASP A 6 6.06 3.36 -6.04
CA ASP A 6 5.92 1.93 -5.83
C ASP A 6 7.24 1.28 -5.41
N TYR A 7 7.14 0.12 -4.80
CA TYR A 7 8.24 -0.81 -4.60
C TYR A 7 7.78 -2.23 -4.92
N HIS A 8 8.53 -2.93 -5.77
CA HIS A 8 8.11 -4.22 -6.35
C HIS A 8 7.72 -5.29 -5.30
N ARG A 9 8.34 -5.26 -4.10
CA ARG A 9 8.04 -6.19 -2.99
C ARG A 9 7.01 -5.65 -1.99
N SER A 10 6.50 -4.43 -2.18
CA SER A 10 5.47 -3.88 -1.29
C SER A 10 4.11 -4.50 -1.59
N SER A 11 3.55 -5.24 -0.63
CA SER A 11 2.20 -5.80 -0.74
C SER A 11 1.12 -4.70 -0.77
N ALA A 12 1.35 -3.57 -0.10
CA ALA A 12 0.44 -2.44 -0.15
C ALA A 12 0.41 -1.78 -1.54
N ALA A 13 1.58 -1.59 -2.17
CA ALA A 13 1.66 -1.09 -3.54
C ALA A 13 1.13 -2.12 -4.55
N TYR A 14 1.36 -3.41 -4.30
CA TYR A 14 0.84 -4.49 -5.16
C TYR A 14 -0.68 -4.47 -5.28
N ARG A 15 -1.41 -4.20 -4.19
CA ARG A 15 -2.87 -4.04 -4.23
C ARG A 15 -3.32 -2.96 -5.20
N VAL A 16 -2.62 -1.82 -5.20
CA VAL A 16 -2.93 -0.71 -6.12
C VAL A 16 -2.59 -1.08 -7.56
N ARG A 17 -1.46 -1.75 -7.80
CA ARG A 17 -1.12 -2.26 -9.15
C ARG A 17 -2.20 -3.19 -9.69
N ILE A 18 -2.70 -4.11 -8.85
CA ILE A 18 -3.80 -5.02 -9.24
C ILE A 18 -5.03 -4.21 -9.62
N ALA A 19 -5.45 -3.24 -8.81
CA ALA A 19 -6.62 -2.42 -9.09
C ALA A 19 -6.48 -1.62 -10.40
N LEU A 20 -5.34 -0.97 -10.61
CA LEU A 20 -5.05 -0.23 -11.85
C LEU A 20 -5.12 -1.15 -13.08
N ASN A 21 -4.50 -2.33 -13.00
CA ASN A 21 -4.48 -3.30 -14.10
C ASN A 21 -5.87 -3.88 -14.39
N LEU A 22 -6.63 -4.25 -13.35
CA LEU A 22 -8.00 -4.75 -13.53
C LEU A 22 -8.92 -3.73 -14.17
N LYS A 23 -8.74 -2.45 -13.86
CA LYS A 23 -9.49 -1.34 -14.46
C LYS A 23 -8.94 -0.88 -15.81
N GLY A 24 -7.85 -1.44 -16.29
CA GLY A 24 -7.22 -1.03 -17.55
C GLY A 24 -6.68 0.41 -17.53
N ILE A 25 -6.36 0.95 -16.36
CA ILE A 25 -5.88 2.32 -16.21
C ILE A 25 -4.38 2.36 -16.45
N ALA A 26 -3.94 3.14 -17.43
CA ALA A 26 -2.52 3.38 -17.68
C ALA A 26 -1.91 4.27 -16.61
N TYR A 27 -0.73 3.91 -16.13
CA TYR A 27 0.04 4.67 -15.14
C TYR A 27 1.54 4.52 -15.38
N GLU A 28 2.29 5.49 -14.90
CA GLU A 28 3.75 5.44 -14.82
C GLU A 28 4.14 4.90 -13.42
N SER A 29 4.96 3.85 -13.38
CA SER A 29 5.52 3.35 -12.12
C SER A 29 6.82 4.06 -11.80
N ILE A 30 6.88 4.70 -10.63
CA ILE A 30 8.07 5.39 -10.11
C ILE A 30 8.62 4.53 -8.97
N PRO A 31 9.76 3.87 -9.15
CA PRO A 31 10.31 3.03 -8.10
C PRO A 31 10.81 3.86 -6.91
N VAL A 32 10.57 3.34 -5.69
CA VAL A 32 11.12 3.88 -4.43
C VAL A 32 11.79 2.73 -3.71
N ASN A 33 13.10 2.71 -3.63
CA ASN A 33 13.85 1.59 -3.06
C ASN A 33 13.80 1.58 -1.53
N LEU A 34 12.92 0.76 -0.97
CA LEU A 34 12.74 0.64 0.48
C LEU A 34 13.94 0.02 1.20
N LEU A 35 14.77 -0.77 0.49
CA LEU A 35 15.97 -1.38 1.07
C LEU A 35 17.05 -0.34 1.31
N GLU A 36 17.22 0.59 0.39
CA GLU A 36 18.16 1.71 0.48
C GLU A 36 17.63 2.86 1.32
N GLY A 37 16.33 2.86 1.65
CA GLY A 37 15.73 3.84 2.53
C GLY A 37 15.23 5.10 1.82
N GLU A 38 15.11 5.09 0.48
CA GLU A 38 14.66 6.23 -0.33
C GLU A 38 13.33 6.83 0.16
N GLN A 39 12.43 6.01 0.74
CA GLN A 39 11.17 6.50 1.33
C GLN A 39 11.38 7.44 2.52
N LYS A 40 12.58 7.51 3.09
CA LYS A 40 12.93 8.37 4.23
C LYS A 40 13.67 9.63 3.79
N GLU A 41 14.12 9.69 2.54
CA GLU A 41 14.83 10.83 1.99
C GLU A 41 13.91 12.05 1.88
N GLU A 42 14.52 13.23 2.01
CA GLU A 42 13.78 14.48 1.97
C GLU A 42 12.98 14.67 0.69
N GLU A 43 13.55 14.27 -0.45
CA GLU A 43 12.88 14.35 -1.74
C GLU A 43 11.55 13.60 -1.73
N TYR A 44 11.55 12.34 -1.28
CA TYR A 44 10.31 11.56 -1.22
C TYR A 44 9.38 12.06 -0.12
N ARG A 45 9.90 12.39 1.07
CA ARG A 45 9.11 12.87 2.21
C ARG A 45 8.46 14.24 1.95
N SER A 46 9.02 15.08 1.11
CA SER A 46 8.38 16.31 0.67
C SER A 46 7.11 16.04 -0.16
N ARG A 47 7.02 14.87 -0.79
CA ARG A 47 5.86 14.40 -1.54
C ARG A 47 4.88 13.62 -0.65
N ASN A 48 5.41 12.71 0.16
CA ASN A 48 4.67 11.89 1.12
C ASN A 48 5.33 11.93 2.51
N PRO A 49 4.86 12.80 3.41
CA PRO A 49 5.44 12.93 4.76
C PRO A 49 5.41 11.62 5.58
N GLN A 50 4.51 10.68 5.26
CA GLN A 50 4.47 9.37 5.93
C GLN A 50 5.70 8.51 5.61
N GLY A 51 6.41 8.78 4.50
CA GLY A 51 7.55 7.98 4.08
C GLY A 51 7.19 6.52 3.78
N LEU A 52 6.04 6.29 3.16
CA LEU A 52 5.51 4.97 2.83
C LEU A 52 5.13 4.88 1.35
N VAL A 53 5.12 3.66 0.82
CA VAL A 53 4.52 3.34 -0.47
C VAL A 53 3.28 2.46 -0.25
N PRO A 54 2.25 2.52 -1.14
CA PRO A 54 2.16 3.32 -2.34
C PRO A 54 1.77 4.78 -2.09
N MET A 55 2.12 5.64 -3.04
CA MET A 55 1.53 6.95 -3.23
C MET A 55 1.13 7.10 -4.70
N LEU A 56 -0.08 7.54 -4.97
CA LEU A 56 -0.56 7.85 -6.32
C LEU A 56 -0.59 9.36 -6.53
N GLU A 57 0.08 9.82 -7.56
CA GLU A 57 0.00 11.22 -7.99
C GLU A 57 -0.88 11.31 -9.23
N VAL A 58 -1.92 12.14 -9.16
CA VAL A 58 -2.90 12.34 -10.23
C VAL A 58 -3.45 13.76 -10.17
N ASP A 59 -3.44 14.47 -11.30
CA ASP A 59 -3.98 15.82 -11.45
C ASP A 59 -3.50 16.79 -10.36
N GLY A 60 -2.21 16.72 -10.02
CA GLY A 60 -1.57 17.55 -8.99
C GLY A 60 -1.90 17.14 -7.55
N ARG A 61 -2.71 16.11 -7.36
CA ARG A 61 -3.04 15.54 -6.04
C ARG A 61 -2.16 14.34 -5.71
N ARG A 62 -1.89 14.15 -4.43
CA ARG A 62 -1.12 13.02 -3.90
C ARG A 62 -2.01 12.22 -2.96
N LEU A 63 -2.30 10.99 -3.37
CA LEU A 63 -3.16 10.07 -2.62
C LEU A 63 -2.27 9.03 -1.95
N THR A 64 -2.49 8.81 -0.67
CA THR A 64 -1.79 7.81 0.14
C THR A 64 -2.79 6.79 0.68
N GLN A 65 -2.30 5.69 1.28
CA GLN A 65 -3.10 4.56 1.75
C GLN A 65 -3.74 3.75 0.61
N SER A 66 -3.32 2.50 0.47
CA SER A 66 -3.72 1.65 -0.67
C SER A 66 -5.23 1.52 -0.83
N LEU A 67 -6.01 1.39 0.25
CA LEU A 67 -7.47 1.31 0.14
C LEU A 67 -8.11 2.63 -0.28
N ALA A 68 -7.61 3.76 0.20
CA ALA A 68 -8.11 5.08 -0.23
C ALA A 68 -7.80 5.32 -1.72
N ILE A 69 -6.63 4.88 -2.19
CA ILE A 69 -6.29 4.94 -3.62
C ILE A 69 -7.26 4.06 -4.43
N ILE A 70 -7.53 2.83 -3.98
CA ILE A 70 -8.45 1.91 -4.67
C ILE A 70 -9.87 2.48 -4.69
N ASP A 71 -10.35 3.06 -3.60
CA ASP A 71 -11.67 3.71 -3.54
C ASP A 71 -11.76 4.92 -4.50
N TYR A 72 -10.69 5.71 -4.59
CA TYR A 72 -10.60 6.77 -5.60
C TYR A 72 -10.69 6.21 -7.02
N LEU A 73 -9.93 5.13 -7.33
CA LEU A 73 -9.98 4.49 -8.65
C LEU A 73 -11.37 3.93 -8.97
N GLU A 74 -12.07 3.38 -7.97
CA GLU A 74 -13.46 2.91 -8.10
C GLU A 74 -14.41 4.05 -8.46
N SER A 75 -14.18 5.24 -7.89
CA SER A 75 -15.01 6.41 -8.13
C SER A 75 -14.79 7.05 -9.50
N VAL A 76 -13.54 7.10 -10.00
CA VAL A 76 -13.19 7.74 -11.27
C VAL A 76 -13.29 6.81 -12.48
N ALA A 77 -13.21 5.51 -12.25
CA ALA A 77 -13.35 4.46 -13.26
C ALA A 77 -14.22 3.31 -12.69
N PRO A 78 -15.55 3.49 -12.62
CA PRO A 78 -16.44 2.54 -11.94
C PRO A 78 -16.52 1.17 -12.61
N GLU A 79 -16.11 1.04 -13.86
CA GLU A 79 -16.13 -0.23 -14.59
C GLU A 79 -14.71 -0.73 -14.95
N PRO A 80 -14.41 -2.01 -14.79
CA PRO A 80 -15.21 -3.01 -14.07
C PRO A 80 -15.22 -2.71 -12.56
N PRO A 81 -16.34 -2.98 -11.85
CA PRO A 81 -16.43 -2.71 -10.41
C PRO A 81 -15.52 -3.66 -9.62
N LEU A 82 -14.76 -3.13 -8.67
CA LEU A 82 -13.96 -3.91 -7.72
C LEU A 82 -14.71 -4.11 -6.39
N LEU A 83 -15.72 -3.29 -6.13
CA LEU A 83 -16.55 -3.35 -4.94
C LEU A 83 -18.01 -3.59 -5.33
N PRO A 84 -18.75 -4.42 -4.59
CA PRO A 84 -20.17 -4.61 -4.81
C PRO A 84 -20.96 -3.30 -4.71
N ARG A 85 -22.04 -3.19 -5.47
CA ARG A 85 -22.97 -2.04 -5.41
C ARG A 85 -23.95 -2.16 -4.23
N ASP A 86 -24.31 -3.39 -3.85
CA ASP A 86 -25.13 -3.64 -2.66
C ASP A 86 -24.37 -3.19 -1.40
N PRO A 87 -25.00 -2.39 -0.52
CA PRO A 87 -24.32 -1.86 0.66
C PRO A 87 -23.87 -2.93 1.67
N ALA A 88 -24.62 -4.01 1.82
CA ALA A 88 -24.29 -5.09 2.76
C ALA A 88 -23.09 -5.90 2.24
N ASP A 89 -23.12 -6.30 0.97
CA ASP A 89 -22.01 -6.99 0.31
C ASP A 89 -20.76 -6.13 0.28
N ARG A 90 -20.91 -4.83 -0.01
CA ARG A 90 -19.80 -3.85 0.02
C ARG A 90 -19.18 -3.78 1.42
N ALA A 91 -19.99 -3.75 2.48
CA ALA A 91 -19.49 -3.73 3.85
C ALA A 91 -18.70 -4.99 4.19
N GLN A 92 -19.14 -6.16 3.74
CA GLN A 92 -18.41 -7.42 3.92
C GLN A 92 -17.04 -7.42 3.21
N VAL A 93 -17.00 -6.98 1.97
CA VAL A 93 -15.74 -6.88 1.21
C VAL A 93 -14.79 -5.89 1.87
N LEU A 94 -15.28 -4.73 2.31
CA LEU A 94 -14.47 -3.76 3.03
C LEU A 94 -13.97 -4.30 4.38
N ALA A 95 -14.78 -5.05 5.12
CA ALA A 95 -14.36 -5.66 6.38
C ALA A 95 -13.18 -6.62 6.16
N LEU A 96 -13.22 -7.47 5.15
CA LEU A 96 -12.12 -8.37 4.78
C LEU A 96 -10.87 -7.57 4.37
N ALA A 97 -11.03 -6.54 3.54
CA ALA A 97 -9.92 -5.70 3.10
C ALA A 97 -9.27 -4.95 4.28
N LEU A 98 -10.07 -4.45 5.22
CA LEU A 98 -9.59 -3.77 6.44
C LEU A 98 -8.89 -4.74 7.38
N THR A 99 -9.36 -5.97 7.54
CA THR A 99 -8.63 -7.00 8.30
C THR A 99 -7.20 -7.16 7.79
N VAL A 100 -7.03 -7.25 6.47
CA VAL A 100 -5.69 -7.37 5.89
C VAL A 100 -4.87 -6.09 6.08
N THR A 101 -5.46 -4.92 5.85
CA THR A 101 -4.72 -3.65 5.82
C THR A 101 -4.50 -3.02 7.18
N CYS A 102 -5.36 -3.28 8.16
CA CYS A 102 -5.31 -2.68 9.48
C CYS A 102 -4.84 -3.64 10.57
N ASP A 103 -5.15 -4.94 10.45
CA ASP A 103 -4.86 -5.90 11.52
C ASP A 103 -3.67 -6.81 11.19
N ILE A 104 -3.47 -7.19 9.91
CA ILE A 104 -2.40 -8.10 9.49
C ILE A 104 -1.15 -7.35 9.03
N HIS A 105 -1.29 -6.53 7.98
CA HIS A 105 -0.13 -5.90 7.33
C HIS A 105 0.69 -4.98 8.26
N PRO A 106 0.10 -4.16 9.15
CA PRO A 106 0.87 -3.29 10.04
C PRO A 106 1.79 -4.04 11.01
N LEU A 107 1.46 -5.28 11.35
CA LEU A 107 2.24 -6.10 12.28
C LEU A 107 3.42 -6.79 11.59
N ASN A 108 3.33 -7.11 10.32
CA ASN A 108 4.36 -7.84 9.58
C ASN A 108 5.09 -6.99 8.52
N ASN A 109 5.06 -5.68 8.65
CA ASN A 109 5.78 -4.80 7.74
C ASN A 109 7.25 -4.60 8.14
N LEU A 110 8.04 -4.07 7.20
CA LEU A 110 9.48 -3.85 7.36
C LEU A 110 9.83 -2.98 8.60
N ARG A 111 8.98 -2.02 8.95
CA ARG A 111 9.21 -1.14 10.11
C ARG A 111 9.18 -1.91 11.42
N VAL A 112 8.21 -2.79 11.59
CA VAL A 112 8.08 -3.64 12.78
C VAL A 112 9.23 -4.63 12.83
N LEU A 113 9.50 -5.33 11.73
CA LEU A 113 10.59 -6.31 11.66
C LEU A 113 11.95 -5.68 11.99
N LYS A 114 12.25 -4.49 11.47
CA LYS A 114 13.47 -3.75 11.80
C LYS A 114 13.54 -3.31 13.27
N TYR A 115 12.41 -2.97 13.88
CA TYR A 115 12.36 -2.63 15.30
C TYR A 115 12.63 -3.85 16.20
N LEU A 116 12.04 -4.98 15.86
CA LEU A 116 12.24 -6.23 16.61
C LEU A 116 13.69 -6.72 16.54
N SER A 117 14.30 -6.71 15.36
CA SER A 117 15.67 -7.22 15.18
C SER A 117 16.77 -6.22 15.54
N GLY A 118 16.47 -4.92 15.57
CA GLY A 118 17.39 -3.85 15.94
C GLY A 118 17.26 -3.47 17.41
N PRO A 119 16.42 -2.47 17.77
CA PRO A 119 16.34 -1.97 19.16
C PRO A 119 15.99 -3.01 20.21
N LEU A 120 15.24 -4.05 19.86
CA LEU A 120 14.88 -5.13 20.78
C LEU A 120 15.82 -6.34 20.72
N GLU A 121 16.81 -6.32 19.82
CA GLU A 121 17.83 -7.37 19.66
C GLU A 121 17.27 -8.81 19.59
N LEU A 122 16.04 -8.97 19.10
CA LEU A 122 15.43 -10.28 18.95
C LEU A 122 16.10 -11.04 17.82
N ASP A 123 16.28 -12.37 18.03
CA ASP A 123 16.80 -13.27 17.01
C ASP A 123 16.00 -13.12 15.69
N GLN A 124 16.69 -13.18 14.57
CA GLN A 124 16.06 -13.09 13.24
C GLN A 124 15.00 -14.17 13.00
N ALA A 125 15.06 -15.30 13.71
CA ALA A 125 14.02 -16.31 13.69
C ALA A 125 12.69 -15.84 14.32
N ALA A 126 12.73 -15.01 15.35
CA ALA A 126 11.55 -14.50 16.03
C ALA A 126 10.70 -13.58 15.14
N PRO A 127 11.27 -12.60 14.39
CA PRO A 127 10.49 -11.81 13.44
C PRO A 127 9.87 -12.64 12.31
N SER A 128 10.56 -13.70 11.85
CA SER A 128 10.01 -14.57 10.81
C SER A 128 8.85 -15.43 11.29
N ILE A 129 8.81 -15.79 12.58
CA ILE A 129 7.69 -16.49 13.20
C ILE A 129 6.50 -15.53 13.37
N ALA A 130 6.72 -14.31 13.84
CA ALA A 130 5.69 -13.30 13.97
C ALA A 130 5.05 -12.91 12.63
N ALA A 131 5.79 -13.00 11.54
CA ALA A 131 5.30 -12.74 10.19
C ALA A 131 4.54 -13.93 9.55
N ARG A 132 4.57 -15.10 10.17
CA ARG A 132 3.94 -16.34 9.66
C ARG A 132 2.61 -16.68 10.33
N ASN A 133 2.30 -16.03 11.44
CA ASN A 133 1.05 -16.19 12.18
C ASN A 133 0.09 -15.04 11.88
#